data_8d868c5be5a514c0aa4fc2da94b7a814
#
_entry.id   8d868c5be5a514c0aa4fc2da94b7a814
#
_cell.length_a   1.000
_cell.length_b   1.000
_cell.length_c   1.000
_cell.angle_alpha   90.00
_cell.angle_beta   90.00
_cell.angle_gamma   90.00
#
_symmetry.space_group_name_H-M   'P 1'
#
loop_
_entity.id
_entity.type
_entity.pdbx_description
1 polymer ?
#
loop_
_entity_poly.entity_id
_entity_poly.type
_entity_poly.pdbx_seq_one_letter_code
_entity_poly.pdbx_strand_id
1 'polypeptide(L)'
;RQMCIRDRGRIIYSSFNHYVLMKLREVDPKAKIGLLYSEAMVDPWVYANYLHADAIHPHYLAALGCPGLIEGCKKAGVEIHPWTCNDEQVVCDLASAGIEAVITNYPDKAREAIENR
;
A
#
# COMPACT_ATOMS: atom_id res chain seq x y z
N ARG A 1 -3.17 8.19 -11.21
CA ARG A 1 -1.88 7.73 -10.72
C ARG A 1 -1.85 6.21 -10.69
N GLN A 2 -0.82 5.65 -11.22
CA GLN A 2 -0.64 4.22 -11.20
C GLN A 2 0.71 3.88 -10.57
N MET A 3 0.78 2.70 -10.02
CA MET A 3 1.99 2.18 -9.42
C MET A 3 2.25 0.79 -9.97
N CYS A 4 3.46 0.57 -10.43
CA CYS A 4 3.89 -0.75 -10.86
C CYS A 4 4.68 -1.38 -9.71
N ILE A 5 4.19 -2.47 -9.15
CA ILE A 5 4.89 -3.16 -8.08
C ILE A 5 5.76 -4.26 -8.67
N ARG A 6 6.60 -4.86 -7.81
CA ARG A 6 7.62 -5.80 -8.28
C ARG A 6 7.09 -7.00 -9.03
N ASP A 7 5.88 -7.41 -8.78
CA ASP A 7 5.28 -8.50 -9.51
C ASP A 7 5.08 -8.07 -10.95
N ARG A 8 5.74 -8.73 -11.84
CA ARG A 8 5.74 -8.37 -13.25
C ARG A 8 4.34 -8.24 -13.81
N GLY A 9 4.11 -7.14 -14.52
CA GLY A 9 2.86 -6.88 -15.17
C GLY A 9 1.71 -6.50 -14.25
N ARG A 10 1.94 -6.46 -12.94
CA ARG A 10 0.92 -5.99 -12.01
C ARG A 10 0.94 -4.49 -11.95
N ILE A 11 -0.22 -3.90 -12.19
CA ILE A 11 -0.42 -2.46 -12.07
C ILE A 11 -1.54 -2.24 -11.07
N ILE A 12 -1.27 -1.41 -10.08
CA ILE A 12 -2.28 -1.01 -9.09
C ILE A 12 -2.55 0.47 -9.28
N TYR A 13 -3.81 0.80 -9.53
CA TYR A 13 -4.23 2.19 -9.66
C TYR A 13 -4.51 2.77 -8.28
N SER A 14 -3.98 3.94 -8.03
CA SER A 14 -4.02 4.56 -6.71
C SER A 14 -4.49 5.99 -6.80
N SER A 15 -5.35 6.42 -5.89
CA SER A 15 -5.84 7.79 -5.85
C SER A 15 -6.28 8.16 -4.45
N PHE A 16 -6.11 9.43 -4.08
CA PHE A 16 -6.74 9.99 -2.87
C PHE A 16 -8.24 10.09 -3.04
N ASN A 17 -8.71 10.22 -4.27
CA ASN A 17 -10.14 10.26 -4.55
C ASN A 17 -10.63 8.83 -4.81
N HIS A 18 -11.18 8.22 -3.78
CA HIS A 18 -11.61 6.82 -3.85
C HIS A 18 -12.83 6.61 -4.75
N TYR A 19 -13.62 7.66 -4.98
CA TYR A 19 -14.71 7.59 -5.97
C TYR A 19 -14.16 7.31 -7.37
N VAL A 20 -13.02 7.91 -7.71
CA VAL A 20 -12.36 7.66 -8.99
C VAL A 20 -12.00 6.19 -9.15
N LEU A 21 -11.51 5.57 -8.06
CA LEU A 21 -11.17 4.15 -8.07
C LEU A 21 -12.42 3.28 -8.25
N MET A 22 -13.52 3.66 -7.62
CA MET A 22 -14.79 2.95 -7.80
C MET A 22 -15.28 3.04 -9.25
N LYS A 23 -15.14 4.23 -9.86
CA LYS A 23 -15.51 4.43 -11.24
C LYS A 23 -14.64 3.59 -12.18
N LEU A 24 -13.35 3.55 -11.90
CA LEU A 24 -12.43 2.71 -12.67
C LEU A 24 -12.84 1.24 -12.62
N ARG A 25 -13.22 0.77 -11.44
CA ARG A 25 -13.62 -0.63 -11.25
C ARG A 25 -14.93 -0.95 -11.99
N GLU A 26 -15.83 0.04 -12.15
CA GLU A 26 -17.03 -0.12 -12.98
C GLU A 26 -16.66 -0.33 -14.45
N VAL A 27 -15.68 0.41 -14.94
CA VAL A 27 -15.23 0.33 -16.34
C VAL A 27 -14.40 -0.92 -16.58
N ASP A 28 -13.54 -1.26 -15.62
CA ASP A 28 -12.67 -2.43 -15.69
C ASP A 28 -12.76 -3.21 -14.38
N PRO A 29 -13.65 -4.22 -14.31
CA PRO A 29 -13.82 -5.00 -13.08
C PRO A 29 -12.58 -5.73 -12.60
N LYS A 30 -11.59 -5.92 -13.47
CA LYS A 30 -10.35 -6.61 -13.12
C LYS A 30 -9.25 -5.67 -12.65
N ALA A 31 -9.49 -4.36 -12.68
CA ALA A 31 -8.50 -3.38 -12.26
C ALA A 31 -8.16 -3.57 -10.78
N LYS A 32 -6.86 -3.54 -10.47
CA LYS A 32 -6.37 -3.58 -9.10
C LYS A 32 -6.34 -2.16 -8.58
N ILE A 33 -6.89 -1.94 -7.40
CA ILE A 33 -6.95 -0.59 -6.81
C ILE A 33 -6.32 -0.57 -5.42
N GLY A 34 -5.64 0.54 -5.13
CA GLY A 34 -5.05 0.84 -3.83
C GLY A 34 -5.58 2.16 -3.32
N LEU A 35 -6.01 2.17 -2.07
CA LEU A 35 -6.61 3.35 -1.46
C LEU A 35 -5.53 4.24 -0.86
N LEU A 36 -5.28 5.38 -1.52
CA LEU A 36 -4.27 6.33 -1.08
C LEU A 36 -4.85 7.21 0.01
N TYR A 37 -4.16 7.32 1.15
CA TYR A 37 -4.58 8.20 2.24
C TYR A 37 -3.39 8.60 3.09
N SER A 38 -3.51 9.72 3.80
CA SER A 38 -2.42 10.25 4.62
C SER A 38 -2.77 10.35 6.10
N GLU A 39 -4.05 10.39 6.44
CA GLU A 39 -4.48 10.50 7.83
C GLU A 39 -4.50 9.13 8.50
N ALA A 40 -4.42 9.14 9.84
CA ALA A 40 -4.61 7.93 10.61
C ALA A 40 -6.07 7.48 10.50
N MET A 41 -6.27 6.24 10.09
CA MET A 41 -7.61 5.66 10.01
C MET A 41 -7.73 4.50 10.99
N VAL A 42 -8.90 4.38 11.59
CA VAL A 42 -9.19 3.25 12.47
C VAL A 42 -9.56 2.05 11.60
N ASP A 43 -8.85 0.95 11.80
CA ASP A 43 -9.10 -0.32 11.10
C ASP A 43 -9.28 -0.13 9.58
N PRO A 44 -8.28 0.43 8.88
CA PRO A 44 -8.43 0.76 7.46
C PRO A 44 -8.74 -0.46 6.57
N TRP A 45 -8.41 -1.66 7.03
CA TRP A 45 -8.72 -2.89 6.29
C TRP A 45 -10.24 -3.12 6.19
N VAL A 46 -11.03 -2.63 7.14
CA VAL A 46 -12.49 -2.73 7.08
C VAL A 46 -13.04 -1.89 5.94
N TYR A 47 -12.54 -0.65 5.82
CA TYR A 47 -12.93 0.24 4.73
C TYR A 47 -12.48 -0.33 3.38
N ALA A 48 -11.25 -0.86 3.32
CA ALA A 48 -10.75 -1.47 2.10
C ALA A 48 -11.63 -2.66 1.66
N ASN A 49 -12.04 -3.48 2.60
CA ASN A 49 -12.95 -4.60 2.29
C ASN A 49 -14.29 -4.12 1.82
N TYR A 50 -14.81 -3.06 2.43
CA TYR A 50 -16.09 -2.48 2.01
C TYR A 50 -16.05 -2.04 0.54
N LEU A 51 -14.93 -1.51 0.10
CA LEU A 51 -14.74 -1.06 -1.29
C LEU A 51 -14.18 -2.15 -2.20
N HIS A 52 -13.91 -3.34 -1.68
CA HIS A 52 -13.25 -4.44 -2.40
C HIS A 52 -11.89 -4.02 -2.99
N ALA A 53 -11.16 -3.21 -2.25
CA ALA A 53 -9.83 -2.75 -2.66
C ALA A 53 -8.81 -3.87 -2.48
N ASP A 54 -7.81 -3.88 -3.35
CA ASP A 54 -6.73 -4.88 -3.31
C ASP A 54 -5.66 -4.50 -2.30
N ALA A 55 -5.47 -3.20 -2.08
CA ALA A 55 -4.41 -2.69 -1.21
C ALA A 55 -4.81 -1.37 -0.57
N ILE A 56 -4.12 -1.03 0.50
CA ILE A 56 -4.14 0.33 1.05
C ILE A 56 -2.76 0.95 0.82
N HIS A 57 -2.76 2.25 0.53
CA HIS A 57 -1.55 3.02 0.29
C HIS A 57 -1.45 4.15 1.31
N PRO A 58 -1.12 3.84 2.58
CA PRO A 58 -1.03 4.85 3.62
C PRO A 58 0.26 5.64 3.54
N HIS A 59 0.24 6.88 4.03
CA HIS A 59 1.48 7.56 4.36
C HIS A 59 2.22 6.67 5.36
N TYR A 60 3.56 6.58 5.26
CA TYR A 60 4.32 5.64 6.09
C TYR A 60 4.15 5.89 7.59
N LEU A 61 3.98 7.14 8.01
CA LEU A 61 3.73 7.44 9.43
C LEU A 61 2.37 6.94 9.89
N ALA A 62 1.36 7.01 9.02
CA ALA A 62 0.05 6.44 9.34
C ALA A 62 0.12 4.92 9.47
N ALA A 63 0.93 4.29 8.63
CA ALA A 63 1.14 2.85 8.70
C ALA A 63 1.84 2.43 9.98
N LEU A 64 2.91 3.14 10.36
CA LEU A 64 3.66 2.82 11.57
C LEU A 64 2.85 3.07 12.84
N GLY A 65 1.95 4.04 12.81
CA GLY A 65 1.15 4.41 13.96
C GLY A 65 -0.20 3.68 14.08
N CYS A 66 -0.49 2.72 13.20
CA CYS A 66 -1.78 2.05 13.21
C CYS A 66 -1.70 0.70 13.94
N PRO A 67 -2.29 0.58 15.14
CA PRO A 67 -2.26 -0.69 15.87
C PRO A 67 -2.94 -1.82 15.07
N GLY A 68 -2.27 -2.95 15.00
CA GLY A 68 -2.82 -4.15 14.37
C GLY A 68 -2.94 -4.10 12.85
N LEU A 69 -2.28 -3.14 12.20
CA LEU A 69 -2.40 -2.96 10.76
C LEU A 69 -2.02 -4.21 9.97
N ILE A 70 -0.86 -4.78 10.26
CA ILE A 70 -0.36 -5.95 9.54
C ILE A 70 -1.32 -7.13 9.68
N GLU A 71 -1.73 -7.43 10.90
CA GLU A 71 -2.62 -8.56 11.17
C GLU A 71 -4.00 -8.35 10.55
N GLY A 72 -4.55 -7.15 10.71
CA GLY A 72 -5.86 -6.83 10.17
C GLY A 72 -5.91 -6.94 8.66
N CYS A 73 -4.90 -6.39 8.00
CA CYS A 73 -4.83 -6.46 6.54
C CYS A 73 -4.60 -7.87 6.04
N LYS A 74 -3.77 -8.66 6.71
CA LYS A 74 -3.56 -10.06 6.34
C LYS A 74 -4.84 -10.86 6.42
N LYS A 75 -5.60 -10.69 7.50
CA LYS A 75 -6.88 -11.38 7.65
C LYS A 75 -7.89 -10.95 6.60
N ALA A 76 -7.85 -9.69 6.21
CA ALA A 76 -8.76 -9.13 5.22
C ALA A 76 -8.33 -9.41 3.77
N GLY A 77 -7.12 -9.90 3.55
CA GLY A 77 -6.59 -10.11 2.22
C GLY A 77 -6.21 -8.83 1.51
N VAL A 78 -5.84 -7.79 2.27
CA VAL A 78 -5.50 -6.46 1.75
C VAL A 78 -4.00 -6.26 1.89
N GLU A 79 -3.33 -5.87 0.80
CA GLU A 79 -1.90 -5.56 0.82
C GLU A 79 -1.68 -4.16 1.36
N ILE A 80 -0.47 -3.92 1.87
CA ILE A 80 -0.09 -2.62 2.43
C ILE A 80 1.11 -2.10 1.67
N HIS A 81 0.98 -0.93 1.04
CA HIS A 81 2.05 -0.30 0.27
C HIS A 81 2.24 1.15 0.74
N PRO A 82 3.02 1.37 1.81
CA PRO A 82 3.20 2.72 2.35
C PRO A 82 4.02 3.63 1.43
N TRP A 83 3.78 4.93 1.51
CA TRP A 83 4.46 5.96 0.74
C TRP A 83 4.84 7.13 1.65
N THR A 84 5.68 8.00 1.35
CA THR A 84 6.81 7.80 0.41
C THR A 84 8.00 7.40 1.24
N CYS A 85 8.54 6.23 1.00
CA CYS A 85 9.56 5.62 1.86
C CYS A 85 10.94 5.84 1.24
N ASN A 86 11.56 6.99 1.50
CA ASN A 86 12.87 7.34 0.98
C ASN A 86 14.01 7.09 1.97
N ASP A 87 13.68 6.85 3.24
CA ASP A 87 14.66 6.58 4.29
C ASP A 87 14.91 5.08 4.36
N GLU A 88 16.17 4.68 4.23
CA GLU A 88 16.54 3.27 4.21
C GLU A 88 16.14 2.53 5.50
N GLN A 89 16.25 3.20 6.66
CA GLN A 89 15.86 2.59 7.92
C GLN A 89 14.36 2.31 7.97
N VAL A 90 13.56 3.24 7.49
CA VAL A 90 12.10 3.08 7.41
C VAL A 90 11.75 1.93 6.49
N VAL A 91 12.41 1.83 5.33
CA VAL A 91 12.19 0.73 4.38
C VAL A 91 12.50 -0.61 5.04
N CYS A 92 13.63 -0.70 5.75
CA CYS A 92 14.01 -1.92 6.43
C CYS A 92 13.02 -2.30 7.53
N ASP A 93 12.57 -1.32 8.30
CA ASP A 93 11.61 -1.55 9.39
C ASP A 93 10.28 -2.08 8.84
N LEU A 94 9.79 -1.48 7.78
CA LEU A 94 8.54 -1.90 7.16
C LEU A 94 8.66 -3.29 6.53
N ALA A 95 9.77 -3.56 5.85
CA ALA A 95 10.00 -4.87 5.25
C ALA A 95 10.10 -5.95 6.33
N SER A 96 10.77 -5.66 7.44
CA SER A 96 10.90 -6.58 8.56
C SER A 96 9.57 -6.86 9.24
N ALA A 97 8.65 -5.90 9.19
CA ALA A 97 7.30 -6.08 9.75
C ALA A 97 6.38 -6.90 8.84
N GLY A 98 6.81 -7.19 7.60
CA GLY A 98 6.03 -8.01 6.68
C GLY A 98 5.23 -7.22 5.65
N ILE A 99 5.60 -5.97 5.40
CA ILE A 99 4.97 -5.14 4.37
C ILE A 99 5.34 -5.68 2.98
N GLU A 100 4.36 -5.82 2.10
CA GLU A 100 4.54 -6.43 0.79
C GLU A 100 5.32 -5.58 -0.21
N ALA A 101 5.15 -4.26 -0.13
CA ALA A 101 5.85 -3.34 -1.03
C ALA A 101 5.89 -1.96 -0.40
N VAL A 102 6.79 -1.11 -0.89
CA VAL A 102 6.84 0.29 -0.48
C VAL A 102 6.85 1.16 -1.74
N ILE A 103 6.34 2.37 -1.62
CA ILE A 103 6.40 3.37 -2.67
C ILE A 103 7.53 4.33 -2.32
N THR A 104 8.48 4.45 -3.22
CA THR A 104 9.68 5.24 -2.99
C THR A 104 10.10 5.95 -4.27
N ASN A 105 10.83 7.07 -4.11
CA ASN A 105 11.46 7.75 -5.24
C ASN A 105 12.79 7.12 -5.63
N TYR A 106 13.30 6.20 -4.81
CA TYR A 106 14.62 5.58 -5.00
C TYR A 106 14.51 4.05 -4.93
N PRO A 107 13.86 3.42 -5.92
CA PRO A 107 13.59 1.98 -5.85
C PRO A 107 14.84 1.12 -5.76
N ASP A 108 15.92 1.51 -6.41
CA ASP A 108 17.17 0.75 -6.35
C ASP A 108 17.78 0.78 -4.96
N LYS A 109 17.76 1.94 -4.30
CA LYS A 109 18.27 2.08 -2.94
C LYS A 109 17.41 1.32 -1.95
N ALA A 110 16.10 1.35 -2.13
CA ALA A 110 15.16 0.61 -1.27
C ALA A 110 15.40 -0.89 -1.38
N ARG A 111 15.57 -1.39 -2.59
CA ARG A 111 15.85 -2.81 -2.82
C ARG A 111 17.15 -3.22 -2.17
N GLU A 112 18.20 -2.43 -2.36
CA GLU A 112 19.51 -2.68 -1.77
C GLU A 112 19.44 -2.72 -0.25
N ALA A 113 18.74 -1.77 0.36
CA ALA A 113 18.55 -1.73 1.81
C ALA A 113 17.87 -2.99 2.33
N ILE A 114 16.84 -3.47 1.63
CA ILE A 114 16.12 -4.69 2.00
C ILE A 114 17.03 -5.91 1.91
N GLU A 115 17.82 -6.01 0.83
CA GLU A 115 18.70 -7.16 0.60
C GLU A 115 19.84 -7.21 1.61
N ASN A 116 20.28 -6.07 2.12
CA ASN A 116 21.43 -5.97 3.03
C ASN A 116 21.06 -5.91 4.51
N ARG A 117 19.80 -6.02 4.86
CA ARG A 117 19.36 -5.95 6.25
C ARG A 117 19.65 -7.25 7.03
#